data_3e3b48df6826ff94d231c90802623b9b
#
_entry.id   3e3b48df6826ff94d231c90802623b9b
#
_cell.length_a   1.000
_cell.length_b   1.000
_cell.length_c   1.000
_cell.angle_alpha   90.00
_cell.angle_beta   90.00
_cell.angle_gamma   90.00
#
_symmetry.space_group_name_H-M   'P 1'
#
loop_
_entity.id
_entity.type
_entity.pdbx_description
1 polymer ?
#
loop_
_entity_poly.entity_id
_entity_poly.type
_entity_poly.pdbx_seq_one_letter_code
_entity_poly.pdbx_strand_id
1 'polypeptide(L)'
;MRADAARKREQVVAAAGDELADLAVAARNGEPIRLSLDKVAARARVGVATLYRHFPTREALLEAVYHQELTRLCDAAPELAASAPADEALLAWMYRYLDFVDSKRAMGLDLRAMVASGAITQANTRARLTTAVAPFLEAGVAAGVFRSDVPPDDVVAAMAGAVFAADPTQQRDQSQRLLALLIDGLRA
;
A
#
# COMPACT_ATOMS: atom_id res chain seq x y z
N MET A 1 -0.58 -15.13 -27.98
CA MET A 1 -1.85 -14.41 -27.71
C MET A 1 -2.14 -14.25 -26.21
N ARG A 2 -2.26 -15.32 -25.37
CA ARG A 2 -2.56 -15.18 -23.93
C ARG A 2 -1.49 -14.42 -23.14
N ALA A 3 -0.21 -14.71 -23.37
CA ALA A 3 0.91 -14.02 -22.69
C ALA A 3 1.00 -12.52 -23.02
N ASP A 4 0.70 -12.11 -24.25
CA ASP A 4 0.67 -10.70 -24.64
C ASP A 4 -0.50 -9.94 -23.97
N ALA A 5 -1.66 -10.58 -23.84
CA ALA A 5 -2.81 -10.02 -23.13
C ALA A 5 -2.52 -9.86 -21.63
N ALA A 6 -1.89 -10.86 -20.99
CA ALA A 6 -1.48 -10.76 -19.58
C ALA A 6 -0.48 -9.62 -19.36
N ARG A 7 0.55 -9.54 -20.19
CA ARG A 7 1.54 -8.44 -20.12
C ARG A 7 0.91 -7.06 -20.29
N LYS A 8 -0.02 -6.90 -21.25
CA LYS A 8 -0.73 -5.62 -21.44
C LYS A 8 -1.61 -5.28 -20.23
N ARG A 9 -2.27 -6.27 -19.64
CA ARG A 9 -3.04 -6.07 -18.41
C ARG A 9 -2.15 -5.59 -17.27
N GLU A 10 -1.00 -6.21 -17.05
CA GLU A 10 -0.01 -5.81 -16.04
C GLU A 10 0.52 -4.40 -16.30
N GLN A 11 0.84 -4.05 -17.56
CA GLN A 11 1.27 -2.70 -17.93
C GLN A 11 0.22 -1.64 -17.60
N VAL A 12 -1.07 -1.92 -17.84
CA VAL A 12 -2.17 -1.00 -17.50
C VAL A 12 -2.29 -0.82 -15.99
N VAL A 13 -2.21 -1.90 -15.21
CA VAL A 13 -2.29 -1.83 -13.74
C VAL A 13 -1.10 -1.07 -13.17
N ALA A 14 0.12 -1.32 -13.66
CA ALA A 14 1.31 -0.58 -13.25
C ALA A 14 1.20 0.92 -13.57
N ALA A 15 0.80 1.28 -14.79
CA ALA A 15 0.61 2.67 -15.20
C ALA A 15 -0.48 3.40 -14.39
N ALA A 16 -1.54 2.67 -13.98
CA ALA A 16 -2.58 3.23 -13.12
C ALA A 16 -2.09 3.44 -11.68
N GLY A 17 -1.24 2.55 -11.16
CA GLY A 17 -0.57 2.72 -9.87
C GLY A 17 0.33 3.94 -9.85
N ASP A 18 1.16 4.12 -10.89
CA ASP A 18 2.02 5.30 -11.04
C ASP A 18 1.21 6.60 -11.11
N GLU A 19 0.10 6.62 -11.86
CA GLU A 19 -0.79 7.79 -11.93
C GLU A 19 -1.45 8.10 -10.58
N LEU A 20 -1.83 7.07 -9.80
CA LEU A 20 -2.35 7.27 -8.45
C LEU A 20 -1.28 7.79 -7.47
N ALA A 21 -0.04 7.35 -7.60
CA ALA A 21 1.07 7.88 -6.81
C ALA A 21 1.32 9.37 -7.11
N ASP A 22 1.33 9.77 -8.39
CA ASP A 22 1.44 11.16 -8.80
C ASP A 22 0.26 11.99 -8.24
N LEU A 23 -0.97 11.46 -8.31
CA LEU A 23 -2.16 12.09 -7.76
C LEU A 23 -2.11 12.21 -6.22
N ALA A 24 -1.55 11.23 -5.52
CA ALA A 24 -1.36 11.30 -4.08
C ALA A 24 -0.38 12.44 -3.68
N VAL A 25 0.65 12.69 -4.49
CA VAL A 25 1.54 13.85 -4.33
C VAL A 25 0.78 15.15 -4.60
N ALA A 26 0.04 15.24 -5.70
CA ALA A 26 -0.75 16.42 -6.07
C ALA A 26 -1.81 16.76 -5.01
N ALA A 27 -2.45 15.74 -4.42
CA ALA A 27 -3.42 15.88 -3.34
C ALA A 27 -2.85 16.57 -2.09
N ARG A 28 -1.60 16.24 -1.73
CA ARG A 28 -0.90 16.89 -0.60
C ARG A 28 -0.68 18.39 -0.85
N ASN A 29 -0.61 18.79 -2.12
CA ASN A 29 -0.47 20.19 -2.55
C ASN A 29 -1.83 20.89 -2.76
N GLY A 30 -2.96 20.22 -2.43
CA GLY A 30 -4.30 20.80 -2.58
C GLY A 30 -4.86 20.75 -4.00
N GLU A 31 -4.24 20.00 -4.91
CA GLU A 31 -4.71 19.84 -6.27
C GLU A 31 -5.86 18.82 -6.36
N PRO A 32 -6.79 18.97 -7.34
CA PRO A 32 -7.91 18.06 -7.48
C PRO A 32 -7.46 16.66 -7.91
N ILE A 33 -7.96 15.65 -7.22
CA ILE A 33 -7.64 14.24 -7.46
C ILE A 33 -8.66 13.63 -8.43
N ARG A 34 -8.22 13.25 -9.62
CA ARG A 34 -9.03 12.46 -10.55
C ARG A 34 -8.15 11.61 -11.45
N LEU A 35 -8.22 10.29 -11.27
CA LEU A 35 -7.54 9.36 -12.19
C LEU A 35 -8.11 9.52 -13.61
N SER A 36 -7.26 9.74 -14.59
CA SER A 36 -7.62 9.81 -16.01
C SER A 36 -7.26 8.48 -16.70
N LEU A 37 -8.27 7.78 -17.21
CA LEU A 37 -8.05 6.53 -17.96
C LEU A 37 -7.30 6.75 -19.26
N ASP A 38 -7.44 7.94 -19.89
CA ASP A 38 -6.68 8.32 -21.08
C ASP A 38 -5.18 8.47 -20.77
N LYS A 39 -4.84 9.11 -19.63
CA LYS A 39 -3.45 9.19 -19.17
C LYS A 39 -2.89 7.81 -18.84
N VAL A 40 -3.67 6.96 -18.17
CA VAL A 40 -3.27 5.57 -17.87
C VAL A 40 -2.99 4.80 -19.17
N ALA A 41 -3.87 4.88 -20.16
CA ALA A 41 -3.69 4.20 -21.46
C ALA A 41 -2.43 4.69 -22.19
N ALA A 42 -2.20 6.02 -22.20
CA ALA A 42 -1.01 6.63 -22.80
C ALA A 42 0.26 6.17 -22.09
N ARG A 43 0.30 6.20 -20.75
CA ARG A 43 1.44 5.76 -19.91
C ARG A 43 1.72 4.26 -20.11
N ALA A 44 0.68 3.43 -20.18
CA ALA A 44 0.77 2.00 -20.47
C ALA A 44 1.12 1.68 -21.92
N ARG A 45 1.16 2.66 -22.82
CA ARG A 45 1.37 2.49 -24.27
C ARG A 45 0.36 1.54 -24.91
N VAL A 46 -0.91 1.63 -24.49
CA VAL A 46 -2.02 0.87 -25.06
C VAL A 46 -3.12 1.80 -25.55
N GLY A 47 -3.91 1.34 -26.51
CA GLY A 47 -5.11 2.08 -26.90
C GLY A 47 -6.18 2.04 -25.83
N VAL A 48 -6.96 3.11 -25.67
CA VAL A 48 -8.06 3.22 -24.71
C VAL A 48 -9.06 2.06 -24.85
N ALA A 49 -9.38 1.64 -26.08
CA ALA A 49 -10.22 0.48 -26.34
C ALA A 49 -9.60 -0.85 -25.82
N THR A 50 -8.28 -0.95 -25.76
CA THR A 50 -7.58 -2.09 -25.19
C THR A 50 -7.66 -2.08 -23.67
N LEU A 51 -7.52 -0.91 -23.05
CA LEU A 51 -7.72 -0.73 -21.61
C LEU A 51 -9.12 -1.19 -21.20
N TYR A 52 -10.19 -0.71 -21.87
CA TYR A 52 -11.57 -1.11 -21.55
C TYR A 52 -11.88 -2.59 -21.79
N ARG A 53 -11.17 -3.25 -22.72
CA ARG A 53 -11.28 -4.71 -22.87
C ARG A 53 -10.72 -5.48 -21.69
N HIS A 54 -9.68 -4.98 -21.03
CA HIS A 54 -9.12 -5.60 -19.83
C HIS A 54 -9.83 -5.19 -18.55
N PHE A 55 -10.29 -3.95 -18.49
CA PHE A 55 -10.94 -3.35 -17.34
C PHE A 55 -12.21 -2.63 -17.82
N PRO A 56 -13.36 -3.33 -17.85
CA PRO A 56 -14.62 -2.77 -18.37
C PRO A 56 -15.11 -1.56 -17.57
N THR A 57 -14.74 -1.48 -16.28
CA THR A 57 -15.08 -0.37 -15.41
C THR A 57 -13.81 0.22 -14.76
N ARG A 58 -13.92 1.44 -14.29
CA ARG A 58 -12.87 2.12 -13.52
C ARG A 58 -12.59 1.39 -12.22
N GLU A 59 -13.64 0.92 -11.54
CA GLU A 59 -13.55 0.18 -10.29
C GLU A 59 -12.75 -1.12 -10.47
N ALA A 60 -12.98 -1.87 -11.55
CA ALA A 60 -12.22 -3.08 -11.86
C ALA A 60 -10.72 -2.81 -12.05
N LEU A 61 -10.35 -1.66 -12.61
CA LEU A 61 -8.95 -1.25 -12.71
C LEU A 61 -8.38 -0.90 -11.33
N LEU A 62 -9.10 -0.08 -10.56
CA LEU A 62 -8.66 0.35 -9.23
C LEU A 62 -8.55 -0.81 -8.24
N GLU A 63 -9.46 -1.79 -8.31
CA GLU A 63 -9.36 -3.04 -7.55
C GLU A 63 -8.08 -3.82 -7.89
N ALA A 64 -7.77 -3.94 -9.18
CA ALA A 64 -6.53 -4.60 -9.62
C ALA A 64 -5.27 -3.86 -9.14
N VAL A 65 -5.26 -2.51 -9.18
CA VAL A 65 -4.18 -1.69 -8.62
C VAL A 65 -4.05 -1.91 -7.13
N TYR A 66 -5.15 -1.85 -6.39
CA TYR A 66 -5.15 -2.07 -4.94
C TYR A 66 -4.51 -3.41 -4.56
N HIS A 67 -4.94 -4.49 -5.22
CA HIS A 67 -4.40 -5.82 -4.97
C HIS A 67 -2.92 -5.95 -5.36
N GLN A 68 -2.50 -5.33 -6.46
CA GLN A 68 -1.10 -5.32 -6.88
C GLN A 68 -0.22 -4.56 -5.87
N GLU A 69 -0.66 -3.39 -5.41
CA GLU A 69 0.07 -2.58 -4.43
C GLU A 69 0.19 -3.29 -3.07
N LEU A 70 -0.91 -3.88 -2.60
CA LEU A 70 -0.88 -4.69 -1.37
C LEU A 70 0.05 -5.90 -1.52
N THR A 71 0.06 -6.55 -2.69
CA THR A 71 0.96 -7.68 -2.98
C THR A 71 2.41 -7.22 -2.95
N ARG A 72 2.76 -6.14 -3.66
CA ARG A 72 4.12 -5.59 -3.66
C ARG A 72 4.62 -5.22 -2.26
N LEU A 73 3.73 -4.62 -1.45
CA LEU A 73 4.05 -4.28 -0.06
C LEU A 73 4.37 -5.53 0.76
N CYS A 74 3.51 -6.55 0.69
CA CYS A 74 3.70 -7.78 1.46
C CYS A 74 4.90 -8.61 0.96
N ASP A 75 5.09 -8.72 -0.36
CA ASP A 75 6.18 -9.50 -0.95
C ASP A 75 7.56 -8.87 -0.71
N ALA A 76 7.62 -7.56 -0.45
CA ALA A 76 8.86 -6.89 -0.09
C ALA A 76 9.34 -7.18 1.34
N ALA A 77 8.47 -7.72 2.21
CA ALA A 77 8.79 -7.90 3.63
C ALA A 77 9.94 -8.89 3.89
N PRO A 78 9.99 -10.09 3.28
CA PRO A 78 11.09 -11.02 3.54
C PRO A 78 12.46 -10.49 3.12
N GLU A 79 12.54 -9.81 1.98
CA GLU A 79 13.79 -9.23 1.47
C GLU A 79 14.28 -8.09 2.39
N LEU A 80 13.37 -7.22 2.82
CA LEU A 80 13.69 -6.14 3.75
C LEU A 80 14.13 -6.68 5.12
N ALA A 81 13.42 -7.67 5.66
CA ALA A 81 13.78 -8.29 6.94
C ALA A 81 15.18 -8.91 6.94
N ALA A 82 15.67 -9.35 5.76
CA ALA A 82 17.00 -9.93 5.60
C ALA A 82 18.11 -8.89 5.28
N SER A 83 17.74 -7.63 4.97
CA SER A 83 18.68 -6.63 4.40
C SER A 83 19.28 -5.67 5.42
N ALA A 84 18.71 -5.54 6.63
CA ALA A 84 19.12 -4.56 7.64
C ALA A 84 18.76 -5.05 9.06
N PRO A 85 19.25 -4.37 10.13
CA PRO A 85 18.77 -4.60 11.49
C PRO A 85 17.24 -4.54 11.57
N ALA A 86 16.63 -5.36 12.44
CA ALA A 86 15.18 -5.59 12.44
C ALA A 86 14.35 -4.32 12.66
N ASP A 87 14.80 -3.38 13.47
CA ASP A 87 14.13 -2.10 13.74
C ASP A 87 14.21 -1.17 12.51
N GLU A 88 15.35 -1.09 11.86
CA GLU A 88 15.52 -0.30 10.62
C GLU A 88 14.70 -0.90 9.46
N ALA A 89 14.74 -2.23 9.31
CA ALA A 89 14.02 -2.96 8.29
C ALA A 89 12.49 -2.80 8.43
N LEU A 90 11.98 -2.97 9.66
CA LEU A 90 10.54 -2.79 9.95
C LEU A 90 10.11 -1.35 9.72
N LEU A 91 10.89 -0.36 10.15
CA LEU A 91 10.59 1.06 9.91
C LEU A 91 10.57 1.39 8.41
N ALA A 92 11.53 0.87 7.65
CA ALA A 92 11.56 1.05 6.20
C ALA A 92 10.33 0.43 5.52
N TRP A 93 9.89 -0.75 5.98
CA TRP A 93 8.66 -1.38 5.49
C TRP A 93 7.41 -0.58 5.90
N MET A 94 7.34 -0.04 7.11
CA MET A 94 6.26 0.86 7.56
C MET A 94 6.16 2.12 6.68
N TYR A 95 7.26 2.65 6.18
CA TYR A 95 7.22 3.79 5.24
C TYR A 95 6.65 3.39 3.87
N ARG A 96 6.91 2.18 3.38
CA ARG A 96 6.21 1.65 2.18
C ARG A 96 4.70 1.45 2.44
N TYR A 97 4.32 1.09 3.67
CA TYR A 97 2.91 1.06 4.04
C TYR A 97 2.25 2.45 3.97
N LEU A 98 2.95 3.54 4.31
CA LEU A 98 2.42 4.90 4.11
C LEU A 98 2.17 5.19 2.62
N ASP A 99 3.07 4.78 1.72
CA ASP A 99 2.88 4.95 0.28
C ASP A 99 1.63 4.20 -0.21
N PHE A 100 1.41 2.98 0.27
CA PHE A 100 0.19 2.22 0.01
C PHE A 100 -1.07 2.93 0.52
N VAL A 101 -1.02 3.52 1.70
CA VAL A 101 -2.16 4.28 2.27
C VAL A 101 -2.43 5.55 1.46
N ASP A 102 -1.40 6.27 1.03
CA ASP A 102 -1.53 7.46 0.20
C ASP A 102 -2.18 7.12 -1.16
N SER A 103 -1.76 6.03 -1.80
CA SER A 103 -2.38 5.50 -3.02
C SER A 103 -3.86 5.15 -2.82
N LYS A 104 -4.21 4.49 -1.70
CA LYS A 104 -5.61 4.20 -1.33
C LYS A 104 -6.46 5.47 -1.20
N ARG A 105 -5.91 6.53 -0.60
CA ARG A 105 -6.62 7.80 -0.45
C ARG A 105 -6.87 8.47 -1.80
N ALA A 106 -5.92 8.39 -2.72
CA ALA A 106 -6.09 8.90 -4.08
C ALA A 106 -7.22 8.19 -4.85
N MET A 107 -7.63 6.98 -4.44
CA MET A 107 -8.81 6.30 -4.99
C MET A 107 -10.15 6.94 -4.56
N GLY A 108 -10.17 7.67 -3.44
CA GLY A 108 -11.32 8.48 -3.02
C GLY A 108 -12.61 7.68 -2.83
N LEU A 109 -13.68 8.12 -3.53
CA LEU A 109 -15.01 7.49 -3.46
C LEU A 109 -15.02 6.08 -4.07
N ASP A 110 -14.17 5.80 -5.06
CA ASP A 110 -14.10 4.49 -5.69
C ASP A 110 -13.67 3.42 -4.68
N LEU A 111 -12.74 3.73 -3.76
CA LEU A 111 -12.35 2.82 -2.68
C LEU A 111 -13.54 2.48 -1.77
N ARG A 112 -14.39 3.47 -1.43
CA ARG A 112 -15.58 3.24 -0.61
C ARG A 112 -16.57 2.30 -1.31
N ALA A 113 -16.76 2.46 -2.61
CA ALA A 113 -17.61 1.58 -3.42
C ALA A 113 -17.06 0.14 -3.46
N MET A 114 -15.75 -0.04 -3.64
CA MET A 114 -15.09 -1.35 -3.63
C MET A 114 -15.18 -2.05 -2.28
N VAL A 115 -15.11 -1.31 -1.17
CA VAL A 115 -15.32 -1.86 0.18
C VAL A 115 -16.78 -2.25 0.37
N ALA A 116 -17.73 -1.41 -0.05
CA ALA A 116 -19.15 -1.66 0.09
C ALA A 116 -19.62 -2.88 -0.73
N SER A 117 -19.02 -3.12 -1.90
CA SER A 117 -19.30 -4.31 -2.74
C SER A 117 -18.62 -5.59 -2.25
N GLY A 118 -17.72 -5.51 -1.28
CA GLY A 118 -16.91 -6.64 -0.81
C GLY A 118 -15.74 -7.01 -1.72
N ALA A 119 -15.47 -6.27 -2.81
CA ALA A 119 -14.31 -6.47 -3.68
C ALA A 119 -12.99 -6.31 -2.89
N ILE A 120 -12.98 -5.39 -1.92
CA ILE A 120 -11.89 -5.20 -0.98
C ILE A 120 -12.44 -5.36 0.45
N THR A 121 -11.84 -6.23 1.25
CA THR A 121 -12.20 -6.39 2.66
C THR A 121 -11.07 -5.97 3.58
N GLN A 122 -11.41 -5.25 4.65
CA GLN A 122 -10.42 -4.86 5.66
C GLN A 122 -9.81 -6.07 6.35
N ALA A 123 -10.60 -7.12 6.59
CA ALA A 123 -10.13 -8.36 7.20
C ALA A 123 -9.01 -9.03 6.37
N ASN A 124 -9.19 -9.15 5.05
CA ASN A 124 -8.18 -9.74 4.18
C ASN A 124 -6.90 -8.88 4.13
N THR A 125 -7.06 -7.56 4.01
CA THR A 125 -5.92 -6.62 4.01
C THR A 125 -5.15 -6.73 5.33
N ARG A 126 -5.86 -6.69 6.47
CA ARG A 126 -5.25 -6.83 7.79
C ARG A 126 -4.50 -8.15 7.94
N ALA A 127 -5.12 -9.28 7.58
CA ALA A 127 -4.47 -10.60 7.64
C ALA A 127 -3.18 -10.67 6.83
N ARG A 128 -3.17 -10.12 5.61
CA ARG A 128 -1.96 -10.06 4.76
C ARG A 128 -0.86 -9.20 5.37
N LEU A 129 -1.20 -8.03 5.90
CA LEU A 129 -0.23 -7.15 6.59
C LEU A 129 0.32 -7.80 7.85
N THR A 130 -0.51 -8.48 8.64
CA THR A 130 -0.09 -9.23 9.83
C THR A 130 0.91 -10.33 9.47
N THR A 131 0.65 -11.08 8.40
CA THR A 131 1.60 -12.09 7.89
C THR A 131 2.92 -11.44 7.44
N ALA A 132 2.88 -10.27 6.81
CA ALA A 132 4.08 -9.58 6.33
C ALA A 132 4.93 -8.98 7.47
N VAL A 133 4.32 -8.58 8.59
CA VAL A 133 5.03 -8.03 9.77
C VAL A 133 5.74 -9.13 10.58
N ALA A 134 5.20 -10.34 10.62
CA ALA A 134 5.68 -11.42 11.47
C ALA A 134 7.21 -11.70 11.35
N PRO A 135 7.79 -11.82 10.13
CA PRO A 135 9.23 -12.08 9.97
C PRO A 135 10.14 -11.01 10.59
N PHE A 136 9.72 -9.72 10.58
CA PHE A 136 10.50 -8.64 11.20
C PHE A 136 10.52 -8.79 12.71
N LEU A 137 9.36 -9.11 13.33
CA LEU A 137 9.27 -9.30 14.77
C LEU A 137 10.06 -10.54 15.21
N GLU A 138 9.93 -11.65 14.49
CA GLU A 138 10.68 -12.87 14.75
C GLU A 138 12.20 -12.64 14.71
N ALA A 139 12.68 -11.95 13.66
CA ALA A 139 14.09 -11.61 13.52
C ALA A 139 14.55 -10.65 14.65
N GLY A 140 13.74 -9.65 15.00
CA GLY A 140 14.05 -8.69 16.07
C GLY A 140 14.08 -9.32 17.44
N VAL A 141 13.17 -10.22 17.75
CA VAL A 141 13.17 -10.99 19.02
C VAL A 141 14.40 -11.92 19.08
N ALA A 142 14.70 -12.63 18.00
CA ALA A 142 15.87 -13.51 17.92
C ALA A 142 17.20 -12.74 18.10
N ALA A 143 17.25 -11.50 17.63
CA ALA A 143 18.41 -10.61 17.79
C ALA A 143 18.44 -9.86 19.12
N GLY A 144 17.42 -10.00 19.99
CA GLY A 144 17.32 -9.25 21.27
C GLY A 144 17.03 -7.76 21.09
N VAL A 145 16.56 -7.34 19.91
CA VAL A 145 16.20 -5.96 19.58
C VAL A 145 14.76 -5.64 19.98
N PHE A 146 13.85 -6.60 19.77
CA PHE A 146 12.43 -6.43 20.08
C PHE A 146 12.00 -7.30 21.26
N ARG A 147 11.02 -6.79 22.00
CA ARG A 147 10.28 -7.53 23.05
C ARG A 147 9.43 -8.63 22.39
N SER A 148 9.22 -9.74 23.10
CA SER A 148 8.57 -10.95 22.55
C SER A 148 7.05 -11.04 22.83
N ASP A 149 6.48 -10.07 23.53
CA ASP A 149 5.09 -10.10 24.02
C ASP A 149 4.11 -9.29 23.13
N VAL A 150 4.58 -8.72 22.01
CA VAL A 150 3.74 -7.95 21.09
C VAL A 150 3.40 -8.79 19.86
N PRO A 151 2.12 -9.14 19.65
CA PRO A 151 1.70 -9.90 18.47
C PRO A 151 1.74 -9.04 17.20
N PRO A 152 2.02 -9.63 16.02
CA PRO A 152 2.05 -8.90 14.72
C PRO A 152 0.77 -8.12 14.42
N ASP A 153 -0.40 -8.62 14.85
CA ASP A 153 -1.69 -7.97 14.62
C ASP A 153 -1.83 -6.65 15.39
N ASP A 154 -1.25 -6.55 16.59
CA ASP A 154 -1.23 -5.30 17.37
C ASP A 154 -0.33 -4.25 16.71
N VAL A 155 0.79 -4.66 16.12
CA VAL A 155 1.64 -3.76 15.33
C VAL A 155 0.88 -3.20 14.13
N VAL A 156 0.16 -4.04 13.38
CA VAL A 156 -0.68 -3.60 12.26
C VAL A 156 -1.80 -2.66 12.72
N ALA A 157 -2.43 -2.95 13.86
CA ALA A 157 -3.45 -2.07 14.43
C ALA A 157 -2.87 -0.70 14.84
N ALA A 158 -1.69 -0.68 15.48
CA ALA A 158 -1.00 0.55 15.85
C ALA A 158 -0.56 1.37 14.64
N MET A 159 -0.05 0.72 13.58
CA MET A 159 0.27 1.38 12.31
C MET A 159 -0.96 2.06 11.69
N ALA A 160 -2.09 1.35 11.63
CA ALA A 160 -3.33 1.91 11.13
C ALA A 160 -3.79 3.09 12.01
N GLY A 161 -3.73 2.95 13.32
CA GLY A 161 -4.03 4.03 14.29
C GLY A 161 -3.18 5.27 14.09
N ALA A 162 -1.86 5.10 13.91
CA ALA A 162 -0.93 6.20 13.64
C ALA A 162 -1.31 7.00 12.37
N VAL A 163 -1.75 6.31 11.32
CA VAL A 163 -2.17 6.95 10.07
C VAL A 163 -3.53 7.64 10.21
N PHE A 164 -4.48 7.04 10.91
CA PHE A 164 -5.82 7.63 11.10
C PHE A 164 -5.84 8.79 12.09
N ALA A 165 -4.97 8.76 13.10
CA ALA A 165 -4.87 9.81 14.13
C ALA A 165 -4.09 11.04 13.66
N ALA A 166 -3.29 10.93 12.60
CA ALA A 166 -2.47 12.02 12.11
C ALA A 166 -3.32 13.15 11.51
N ASP A 167 -2.91 14.39 11.77
CA ASP A 167 -3.55 15.60 11.24
C ASP A 167 -3.51 15.59 9.70
N PRO A 168 -4.64 15.80 9.01
CA PRO A 168 -4.68 15.80 7.55
C PRO A 168 -3.69 16.74 6.87
N THR A 169 -3.34 17.86 7.52
CA THR A 169 -2.42 18.88 6.98
C THR A 169 -0.94 18.49 7.11
N GLN A 170 -0.61 17.62 8.07
CA GLN A 170 0.75 17.15 8.35
C GLN A 170 0.86 15.61 8.32
N GLN A 171 -0.10 14.96 7.70
CA GLN A 171 -0.38 13.56 7.91
C GLN A 171 0.81 12.64 7.69
N ARG A 172 1.57 12.81 6.61
CA ARG A 172 2.71 11.93 6.32
C ARG A 172 3.81 12.09 7.37
N ASP A 173 4.22 13.32 7.64
CA ASP A 173 5.28 13.60 8.60
C ASP A 173 4.91 13.20 10.02
N GLN A 174 3.66 13.42 10.42
CA GLN A 174 3.17 12.99 11.73
C GLN A 174 3.06 11.46 11.80
N SER A 175 2.56 10.80 10.75
CA SER A 175 2.53 9.33 10.70
C SER A 175 3.93 8.75 10.80
N GLN A 176 4.93 9.32 10.11
CA GLN A 176 6.33 8.87 10.23
C GLN A 176 6.85 8.96 11.66
N ARG A 177 6.60 10.09 12.36
CA ARG A 177 7.00 10.23 13.76
C ARG A 177 6.30 9.23 14.68
N LEU A 178 4.99 8.98 14.46
CA LEU A 178 4.23 8.00 15.23
C LEU A 178 4.70 6.56 14.98
N LEU A 179 5.07 6.23 13.75
CA LEU A 179 5.66 4.93 13.42
C LEU A 179 7.06 4.75 14.05
N ALA A 180 7.87 5.82 14.11
CA ALA A 180 9.14 5.78 14.82
C ALA A 180 8.94 5.55 16.34
N LEU A 181 7.95 6.21 16.96
CA LEU A 181 7.56 5.95 18.35
C LEU A 181 7.06 4.51 18.57
N LEU A 182 6.38 3.94 17.59
CA LEU A 182 5.96 2.52 17.63
C LEU A 182 7.19 1.59 17.64
N ILE A 183 8.19 1.85 16.79
CA ILE A 183 9.44 1.08 16.79
C ILE A 183 10.14 1.19 18.16
N ASP A 184 10.23 2.39 18.74
CA ASP A 184 10.82 2.57 20.07
C ASP A 184 10.06 1.78 21.15
N GLY A 185 8.72 1.69 21.05
CA GLY A 185 7.88 0.89 21.95
C GLY A 185 8.02 -0.63 21.77
N LEU A 186 8.57 -1.09 20.63
CA LEU A 186 8.85 -2.50 20.36
C LEU A 186 10.21 -2.96 20.92
N ARG A 187 11.11 -2.04 21.21
CA ARG A 187 12.46 -2.37 21.70
C ARG A 187 12.40 -3.08 23.06
N ALA A 188 13.32 -4.05 23.28
CA ALA A 188 13.45 -4.83 24.49
C ALA A 188 14.06 -4.01 25.66
#